data_c403ce50618dde1f0d1906a987a2614c
#
_entry.id   c403ce50618dde1f0d1906a987a2614c
#
_cell.length_a   1.000
_cell.length_b   1.000
_cell.length_c   1.000
_cell.angle_alpha   90.00
_cell.angle_beta   90.00
_cell.angle_gamma   90.00
#
_symmetry.space_group_name_H-M   'P 1'
#
loop_
_entity.id
_entity.type
_entity.pdbx_description
1 polymer ?
#
loop_
_entity_poly.entity_id
_entity_poly.type
_entity_poly.pdbx_seq_one_letter_code
_entity_poly.pdbx_strand_id
1 'polypeptide(L)'
;YVSFGHADFGSNRVIEPSLGQTGHHHMNGVLGLHGPGVRIGARLEGASLVDPTPTILHYLGLPVPRYMDGRVLTEAFSDEFNAANPITWSDIGPGDGLGSDTVFTDAEEELVLQKLRDLGYVA
;
A
#
# COMPACT_ATOMS: atom_id res chain seq x y z
N TYR A 1 4.05 4.80 -24.05
CA TYR A 1 3.53 3.52 -23.54
C TYR A 1 2.44 3.03 -24.46
N VAL A 2 2.60 1.83 -25.00
CA VAL A 2 1.55 1.13 -25.76
C VAL A 2 0.94 0.12 -24.81
N SER A 3 -0.33 0.31 -24.45
CA SER A 3 -1.10 -0.62 -23.67
C SER A 3 -1.98 -1.44 -24.60
N PHE A 4 -1.91 -2.75 -24.52
CA PHE A 4 -2.81 -3.65 -25.24
C PHE A 4 -3.99 -4.01 -24.31
N GLY A 5 -5.12 -3.34 -24.46
CA GLY A 5 -6.37 -3.73 -23.83
C GLY A 5 -7.03 -4.86 -24.63
N HIS A 6 -7.57 -5.86 -23.95
CA HIS A 6 -8.28 -6.98 -24.62
C HIS A 6 -9.57 -6.53 -25.35
N ALA A 7 -10.08 -5.33 -25.06
CA ALA A 7 -11.21 -4.74 -25.75
C ALA A 7 -10.88 -4.31 -27.20
N ASP A 8 -9.60 -4.20 -27.53
CA ASP A 8 -9.14 -3.68 -28.82
C ASP A 8 -8.83 -4.78 -29.85
N PHE A 9 -8.98 -6.03 -29.47
CA PHE A 9 -8.71 -7.19 -30.34
C PHE A 9 -9.67 -7.38 -31.53
N GLY A 10 -10.63 -6.50 -31.73
CA GLY A 10 -11.54 -6.49 -32.89
C GLY A 10 -11.32 -5.34 -33.85
N SER A 11 -10.40 -4.42 -33.54
CA SER A 11 -10.14 -3.26 -34.38
C SER A 11 -9.06 -3.59 -35.43
N ASN A 12 -9.29 -3.14 -36.68
CA ASN A 12 -8.30 -3.27 -37.71
C ASN A 12 -7.23 -2.15 -37.68
N ARG A 13 -7.17 -1.40 -36.56
CA ARG A 13 -6.20 -0.32 -36.36
C ARG A 13 -5.08 -0.80 -35.45
N VAL A 14 -3.86 -0.53 -35.87
CA VAL A 14 -2.64 -0.88 -35.11
C VAL A 14 -2.39 0.09 -33.95
N ILE A 15 -2.88 1.32 -34.06
CA ILE A 15 -2.76 2.36 -33.03
C ILE A 15 -4.08 3.13 -32.96
N GLU A 16 -4.70 3.14 -31.80
CA GLU A 16 -5.89 3.95 -31.51
C GLU A 16 -5.65 4.85 -30.29
N PRO A 17 -6.20 6.08 -30.28
CA PRO A 17 -6.20 6.88 -29.05
C PRO A 17 -7.08 6.20 -28.01
N SER A 18 -6.57 5.99 -26.80
CA SER A 18 -7.36 5.48 -25.68
C SER A 18 -8.34 6.57 -25.24
N LEU A 19 -9.62 6.37 -25.48
CA LEU A 19 -10.67 7.33 -25.09
C LEU A 19 -11.22 7.09 -23.68
N GLY A 20 -10.85 5.97 -23.04
CA GLY A 20 -11.43 5.56 -21.75
C GLY A 20 -10.44 5.46 -20.59
N GLN A 21 -9.16 5.28 -20.85
CA GLN A 21 -8.17 5.07 -19.78
C GLN A 21 -6.96 6.00 -20.01
N THR A 22 -6.83 7.02 -19.17
CA THR A 22 -5.79 8.06 -19.29
C THR A 22 -4.57 7.82 -18.38
N GLY A 23 -4.56 6.72 -17.62
CA GLY A 23 -3.46 6.38 -16.73
C GLY A 23 -3.30 4.88 -16.55
N HIS A 24 -2.07 4.47 -16.30
CA HIS A 24 -1.70 3.10 -15.97
C HIS A 24 -0.80 3.05 -14.72
N HIS A 25 -0.79 1.88 -14.08
CA HIS A 25 0.17 1.59 -13.03
C HIS A 25 1.60 1.62 -13.59
N HIS A 26 2.52 2.18 -12.83
CA HIS A 26 3.94 2.21 -13.13
C HIS A 26 4.72 1.56 -11.99
N MET A 27 5.87 0.94 -12.30
CA MET A 27 6.73 0.31 -11.30
C MET A 27 7.29 1.32 -10.28
N ASN A 28 7.53 2.55 -10.73
CA ASN A 28 7.96 3.63 -9.86
C ASN A 28 6.74 4.46 -9.45
N GLY A 29 6.41 4.41 -8.17
CA GLY A 29 5.38 5.22 -7.55
C GLY A 29 5.89 6.59 -7.11
N VAL A 30 5.00 7.37 -6.51
CA VAL A 30 5.30 8.64 -5.87
C VAL A 30 4.90 8.57 -4.41
N LEU A 31 5.78 8.97 -3.51
CA LEU A 31 5.49 9.13 -2.09
C LEU A 31 5.69 10.60 -1.71
N GLY A 32 4.63 11.22 -1.18
CA GLY A 32 4.67 12.58 -0.61
C GLY A 32 4.38 12.52 0.87
N LEU A 33 5.21 13.16 1.68
CA LEU A 33 5.02 13.31 3.12
C LEU A 33 5.01 14.80 3.46
N HIS A 34 4.07 15.20 4.30
CA HIS A 34 3.97 16.57 4.80
C HIS A 34 3.45 16.56 6.24
N GLY A 35 4.06 17.34 7.11
CA GLY A 35 3.63 17.48 8.50
C GLY A 35 4.76 17.93 9.43
N PRO A 36 4.46 18.13 10.73
CA PRO A 36 5.45 18.44 11.73
C PRO A 36 6.56 17.38 11.79
N GLY A 37 7.81 17.80 11.86
CA GLY A 37 8.95 16.88 11.93
C GLY A 37 9.34 16.22 10.60
N VAL A 38 8.56 16.41 9.53
CA VAL A 38 8.93 15.92 8.19
C VAL A 38 10.02 16.83 7.61
N ARG A 39 11.09 16.22 7.09
CA ARG A 39 12.22 16.93 6.49
C ARG A 39 11.85 17.45 5.10
N ILE A 40 11.92 18.76 4.91
CA ILE A 40 11.66 19.37 3.59
C ILE A 40 12.77 18.97 2.62
N GLY A 41 12.37 18.50 1.44
CA GLY A 41 13.29 18.13 0.38
C GLY A 41 14.07 16.83 0.64
N ALA A 42 13.62 16.00 1.59
CA ALA A 42 14.21 14.70 1.81
C ALA A 42 14.20 13.85 0.53
N ARG A 43 15.29 13.15 0.28
CA ARG A 43 15.37 12.13 -0.78
C ARG A 43 15.31 10.76 -0.13
N LEU A 44 14.32 9.96 -0.52
CA LEU A 44 14.11 8.61 0.00
C LEU A 44 14.71 7.63 -0.99
N GLU A 45 15.90 7.11 -0.70
CA GLU A 45 16.57 6.14 -1.56
C GLU A 45 16.14 4.71 -1.19
N GLY A 46 15.84 3.90 -2.21
CA GLY A 46 15.43 2.52 -2.03
C GLY A 46 14.10 2.33 -1.29
N ALA A 47 13.27 3.37 -1.22
CA ALA A 47 11.94 3.25 -0.63
C ALA A 47 11.05 2.30 -1.45
N SER A 48 10.27 1.50 -0.77
CA SER A 48 9.37 0.49 -1.31
C SER A 48 7.93 0.75 -0.92
N LEU A 49 6.98 0.16 -1.65
CA LEU A 49 5.54 0.29 -1.38
C LEU A 49 5.13 -0.23 0.01
N VAL A 50 5.91 -1.10 0.62
CA VAL A 50 5.66 -1.66 1.96
C VAL A 50 6.15 -0.75 3.10
N ASP A 51 7.00 0.23 2.83
CA ASP A 51 7.58 1.13 3.84
C ASP A 51 6.62 2.19 4.42
N PRO A 52 5.60 2.68 3.69
CA PRO A 52 4.68 3.67 4.24
C PRO A 52 3.99 3.22 5.53
N THR A 53 3.57 1.96 5.63
CA THR A 53 2.84 1.46 6.81
C THR A 53 3.66 1.55 8.10
N PRO A 54 4.86 0.95 8.22
CA PRO A 54 5.68 1.10 9.41
C PRO A 54 6.11 2.54 9.67
N THR A 55 6.28 3.34 8.61
CA THR A 55 6.61 4.77 8.73
C THR A 55 5.47 5.57 9.34
N ILE A 56 4.22 5.30 8.94
CA ILE A 56 3.03 5.95 9.51
C ILE A 56 2.85 5.54 10.97
N LEU A 57 2.99 4.27 11.31
CA LEU A 57 2.90 3.82 12.70
C LEU A 57 3.92 4.54 13.58
N HIS A 58 5.18 4.60 13.15
CA HIS A 58 6.23 5.34 13.85
C HIS A 58 5.88 6.83 14.00
N TYR A 59 5.42 7.50 12.93
CA TYR A 59 5.02 8.90 12.98
C TYR A 59 3.90 9.19 13.97
N LEU A 60 2.96 8.24 14.12
CA LEU A 60 1.87 8.31 15.08
C LEU A 60 2.27 7.91 16.51
N GLY A 61 3.53 7.58 16.76
CA GLY A 61 4.00 7.09 18.06
C GLY A 61 3.50 5.71 18.43
N LEU A 62 3.04 4.94 17.44
CA LEU A 62 2.57 3.56 17.63
C LEU A 62 3.73 2.56 17.48
N PRO A 63 3.71 1.45 18.22
CA PRO A 63 4.69 0.40 18.05
C PRO A 63 4.63 -0.22 16.65
N VAL A 64 5.79 -0.43 16.02
CA VAL A 64 5.92 -1.05 14.71
C VAL A 64 6.05 -2.57 14.88
N PRO A 65 5.14 -3.37 14.32
CA PRO A 65 5.23 -4.83 14.37
C PRO A 65 6.47 -5.34 13.63
N ARG A 66 7.23 -6.25 14.28
CA ARG A 66 8.46 -6.80 13.69
C ARG A 66 8.24 -7.70 12.49
N TYR A 67 7.02 -8.19 12.28
CA TYR A 67 6.71 -9.04 11.12
C TYR A 67 6.52 -8.25 9.82
N MET A 68 6.47 -6.91 9.87
CA MET A 68 6.32 -6.10 8.67
C MET A 68 7.59 -6.14 7.83
N ASP A 69 7.45 -6.39 6.52
CA ASP A 69 8.56 -6.44 5.56
C ASP A 69 9.15 -5.05 5.26
N GLY A 70 8.35 -3.99 5.48
CA GLY A 70 8.79 -2.61 5.26
C GLY A 70 9.66 -2.07 6.39
N ARG A 71 10.47 -1.07 6.07
CA ARG A 71 11.26 -0.31 7.03
C ARG A 71 10.63 1.04 7.36
N VAL A 72 10.95 1.60 8.52
CA VAL A 72 10.63 3.00 8.82
C VAL A 72 11.58 3.90 8.03
N LEU A 73 11.02 4.83 7.27
CA LEU A 73 11.77 5.82 6.47
C LEU A 73 12.22 6.98 7.36
N THR A 74 13.17 6.73 8.27
CA THR A 74 13.66 7.73 9.22
C THR A 74 14.29 8.94 8.55
N GLU A 75 14.84 8.78 7.35
CA GLU A 75 15.39 9.85 6.53
C GLU A 75 14.32 10.87 6.05
N ALA A 76 13.05 10.50 6.13
CA ALA A 76 11.93 11.41 5.87
C ALA A 76 11.71 12.44 6.98
N PHE A 77 12.27 12.21 8.16
CA PHE A 77 12.07 13.06 9.33
C PHE A 77 13.32 13.85 9.70
N SER A 78 13.13 14.93 10.44
CA SER A 78 14.25 15.73 10.96
C SER A 78 15.00 14.97 12.06
N ASP A 79 16.24 15.38 12.30
CA ASP A 79 17.07 14.76 13.32
C ASP A 79 16.48 14.97 14.72
N GLU A 80 15.86 16.14 14.95
CA GLU A 80 15.16 16.46 16.20
C GLU A 80 13.94 15.56 16.40
N PHE A 81 13.18 15.30 15.32
CA PHE A 81 12.03 14.38 15.39
C PHE A 81 12.50 12.97 15.73
N ASN A 82 13.51 12.47 15.03
CA ASN A 82 14.03 11.12 15.25
C ASN A 82 14.63 10.95 16.66
N ALA A 83 15.30 11.98 17.18
CA ALA A 83 15.85 11.95 18.53
C ALA A 83 14.76 11.96 19.61
N ALA A 84 13.68 12.71 19.39
CA ALA A 84 12.56 12.80 20.32
C ALA A 84 11.62 11.58 20.25
N ASN A 85 11.58 10.90 19.11
CA ASN A 85 10.66 9.79 18.85
C ASN A 85 11.44 8.53 18.39
N PRO A 86 12.11 7.81 19.28
CA PRO A 86 12.77 6.56 18.91
C PRO A 86 11.73 5.52 18.44
N ILE A 87 12.10 4.68 17.46
CA ILE A 87 11.21 3.64 16.95
C ILE A 87 10.93 2.64 18.07
N THR A 88 9.65 2.45 18.38
CA THR A 88 9.20 1.38 19.27
C THR A 88 8.74 0.18 18.46
N TRP A 89 9.12 -1.01 18.92
CA TRP A 89 8.79 -2.26 18.23
C TRP A 89 7.77 -3.06 19.02
N SER A 90 6.94 -3.84 18.33
CA SER A 90 6.06 -4.79 18.95
C SER A 90 6.26 -6.19 18.38
N ASP A 91 6.11 -7.20 19.24
CA ASP A 91 6.17 -8.61 18.85
C ASP A 91 4.78 -9.20 18.55
N ILE A 92 3.77 -8.33 18.40
CA ILE A 92 2.42 -8.73 18.00
C ILE A 92 2.51 -9.35 16.60
N GLY A 93 2.03 -10.59 16.45
CA GLY A 93 1.97 -11.33 15.21
C GLY A 93 0.78 -10.92 14.34
N PRO A 94 0.77 -11.34 13.06
CA PRO A 94 -0.40 -11.16 12.20
C PRO A 94 -1.59 -11.91 12.81
N GLY A 95 -2.69 -11.19 13.06
CA GLY A 95 -3.90 -11.75 13.67
C GLY A 95 -3.95 -11.68 15.18
N ASP A 96 -2.85 -11.37 15.90
CA ASP A 96 -2.89 -11.11 17.32
C ASP A 96 -3.72 -9.85 17.61
N GLY A 97 -4.75 -9.98 18.43
CA GLY A 97 -5.66 -8.87 18.75
C GLY A 97 -6.86 -8.71 17.80
N LEU A 98 -6.89 -9.43 16.70
CA LEU A 98 -8.15 -9.77 16.07
C LEU A 98 -8.76 -10.86 16.95
N GLY A 99 -9.83 -10.52 17.70
CA GLY A 99 -10.59 -11.52 18.44
C GLY A 99 -10.89 -12.70 17.51
N SER A 100 -11.09 -13.87 18.08
CA SER A 100 -11.48 -15.08 17.35
C SER A 100 -12.87 -14.97 16.71
N ASP A 101 -13.51 -13.83 16.86
CA ASP A 101 -14.74 -13.51 16.17
C ASP A 101 -14.40 -13.33 14.70
N THR A 102 -14.82 -14.29 13.91
CA THR A 102 -14.80 -14.23 12.44
C THR A 102 -15.27 -12.84 12.03
N VAL A 103 -14.41 -12.10 11.33
CA VAL A 103 -14.70 -10.73 10.86
C VAL A 103 -15.96 -10.71 10.00
N PHE A 104 -16.30 -11.86 9.43
CA PHE A 104 -17.50 -12.10 8.65
C PHE A 104 -18.30 -13.25 9.24
N THR A 105 -19.62 -13.15 9.21
CA THR A 105 -20.51 -14.27 9.40
C THR A 105 -20.44 -15.21 8.17
N ASP A 106 -20.80 -16.47 8.33
CA ASP A 106 -20.83 -17.46 7.23
C ASP A 106 -21.60 -16.93 6.00
N ALA A 107 -22.68 -16.18 6.22
CA ALA A 107 -23.47 -15.56 5.15
C ALA A 107 -22.72 -14.41 4.43
N GLU A 108 -21.91 -13.66 5.15
CA GLU A 108 -21.09 -12.59 4.57
C GLU A 108 -19.88 -13.17 3.81
N GLU A 109 -19.28 -14.26 4.30
CA GLU A 109 -18.23 -14.97 3.57
C GLU A 109 -18.75 -15.52 2.25
N GLU A 110 -19.95 -16.14 2.25
CA GLU A 110 -20.56 -16.68 1.03
C GLU A 110 -20.87 -15.56 0.03
N LEU A 111 -21.33 -14.40 0.49
CA LEU A 111 -21.57 -13.22 -0.35
C LEU A 111 -20.28 -12.69 -0.97
N VAL A 112 -19.18 -12.64 -0.20
CA VAL A 112 -17.87 -12.21 -0.69
C VAL A 112 -17.34 -13.22 -1.73
N LEU A 113 -17.43 -14.52 -1.44
CA LEU A 113 -17.03 -15.57 -2.38
C LEU A 113 -17.85 -15.52 -3.67
N GLN A 114 -19.15 -15.27 -3.59
CA GLN A 114 -19.98 -15.12 -4.78
C GLN A 114 -19.53 -13.93 -5.63
N LYS A 115 -19.26 -12.78 -5.00
CA LYS A 115 -18.75 -11.61 -5.72
C LYS A 115 -17.38 -11.84 -6.36
N LEU A 116 -16.50 -12.58 -5.69
CA LEU A 116 -15.19 -12.94 -6.24
C LEU A 116 -15.31 -13.89 -7.44
N ARG A 117 -16.29 -14.83 -7.40
CA ARG A 117 -16.61 -15.68 -8.56
C ARG A 117 -17.15 -14.88 -9.72
N ASP A 118 -18.09 -13.98 -9.47
CA ASP A 118 -18.71 -13.13 -10.50
C ASP A 118 -17.68 -12.22 -11.18
N LEU A 119 -16.62 -11.86 -10.47
CA LEU A 119 -15.48 -11.08 -10.97
C LEU A 119 -14.37 -11.95 -11.60
N GLY A 120 -14.48 -13.30 -11.52
CA GLY A 120 -13.52 -14.22 -12.11
C GLY A 120 -12.21 -14.42 -11.31
N TYR A 121 -12.19 -14.05 -10.03
CA TYR A 121 -11.02 -14.25 -9.17
C TYR A 121 -10.95 -15.63 -8.52
N VAL A 122 -12.06 -16.34 -8.44
CA VAL A 122 -12.16 -17.69 -7.84
C VAL A 122 -13.03 -18.55 -8.75
N ALA A 123 -12.60 -19.79 -8.96
CA ALA A 123 -13.33 -20.77 -9.76
C ALA A 123 -14.45 -21.42 -8.95
#